data_e2c96d175435221d8f25c592fe890234
#
_entry.id   e2c96d175435221d8f25c592fe890234
#
_cell.length_a   1.000
_cell.length_b   1.000
_cell.length_c   1.000
_cell.angle_alpha   90.00
_cell.angle_beta   90.00
_cell.angle_gamma   90.00
#
_symmetry.space_group_name_H-M   'P 1'
#
loop_
_entity.id
_entity.type
_entity.pdbx_description
1 polymer ?
#
loop_
_entity_poly.entity_id
_entity_poly.type
_entity_poly.pdbx_seq_one_letter_code
_entity_poly.pdbx_strand_id
1 'polypeptide(L)'
;MLENMPKVIYFNVTTSLPQGFYLRIPGKECSRGDYIVYEPSEEVKTLIIKNGWGDGERDFLKKVGAVAGEKYSVDAKTLRFEIEGKYIGQVYETDNKGNALPKLRGEFEVPEGYLLPIATSARSFDGRYVGVISEKRVKARVIPILTW
;
A
#
# COMPACT_ATOMS: atom_id res chain seq x y z
N MET A 1 -12.67 -25.73 12.29
CA MET A 1 -12.74 -25.99 10.86
C MET A 1 -11.57 -25.35 10.14
N LEU A 2 -10.98 -26.07 9.18
CA LEU A 2 -9.80 -25.60 8.47
C LEU A 2 -10.07 -24.31 7.68
N GLU A 3 -11.25 -24.16 7.10
CA GLU A 3 -11.62 -22.95 6.36
C GLU A 3 -11.73 -21.70 7.22
N ASN A 4 -11.84 -21.87 8.55
CA ASN A 4 -11.93 -20.73 9.48
C ASN A 4 -10.60 -20.41 10.16
N MET A 5 -9.55 -21.14 9.81
CA MET A 5 -8.22 -20.87 10.37
C MET A 5 -7.62 -19.63 9.70
N PRO A 6 -7.00 -18.74 10.49
CA PRO A 6 -6.34 -17.58 9.90
C PRO A 6 -5.21 -18.03 8.99
N LYS A 7 -5.05 -17.33 7.88
CA LYS A 7 -3.94 -17.56 6.96
C LYS A 7 -2.63 -17.18 7.64
N VAL A 8 -1.67 -18.09 7.66
CA VAL A 8 -0.38 -17.92 8.34
C VAL A 8 0.72 -17.50 7.34
N ILE A 9 0.68 -18.06 6.13
CA ILE A 9 1.69 -17.81 5.10
C ILE A 9 1.04 -17.13 3.91
N TYR A 10 1.68 -16.06 3.42
CA TYR A 10 1.26 -15.33 2.24
C TYR A 10 2.34 -15.44 1.17
N PHE A 11 1.92 -15.59 -0.07
CA PHE A 11 2.84 -15.62 -1.21
C PHE A 11 2.65 -14.34 -2.04
N ASN A 12 3.70 -13.53 -2.13
CA ASN A 12 3.67 -12.31 -2.92
C ASN A 12 4.23 -12.57 -4.31
N VAL A 13 3.40 -12.41 -5.33
CA VAL A 13 3.78 -12.55 -6.74
C VAL A 13 3.98 -11.19 -7.43
N THR A 14 3.67 -10.09 -6.73
CA THR A 14 3.80 -8.75 -7.30
C THR A 14 5.22 -8.21 -7.12
N THR A 15 5.56 -7.18 -7.90
CA THR A 15 6.87 -6.53 -7.83
C THR A 15 6.89 -5.29 -6.93
N SER A 16 5.78 -4.96 -6.29
CA SER A 16 5.68 -3.80 -5.39
C SER A 16 6.61 -3.91 -4.19
N LEU A 17 6.77 -5.12 -3.69
CA LEU A 17 7.69 -5.51 -2.62
C LEU A 17 8.40 -6.78 -3.06
N PRO A 18 9.46 -7.21 -2.36
CA PRO A 18 10.15 -8.45 -2.73
C PRO A 18 9.18 -9.61 -2.87
N GLN A 19 9.29 -10.35 -3.96
CA GLN A 19 8.47 -11.54 -4.21
C GLN A 19 8.89 -12.67 -3.29
N GLY A 20 7.95 -13.52 -2.92
CA GLY A 20 8.24 -14.70 -2.11
C GLY A 20 7.23 -14.92 -1.00
N PHE A 21 7.68 -15.60 0.03
CA PHE A 21 6.83 -16.00 1.16
C PHE A 21 6.97 -15.05 2.33
N TYR A 22 5.84 -14.75 2.94
CA TYR A 22 5.72 -13.88 4.10
C TYR A 22 4.95 -14.61 5.20
N LEU A 23 5.43 -14.50 6.42
CA LEU A 23 4.81 -15.13 7.59
C LEU A 23 4.03 -14.11 8.39
N ARG A 24 2.79 -14.47 8.73
CA ARG A 24 1.98 -13.65 9.63
C ARG A 24 2.60 -13.63 11.02
N ILE A 25 2.67 -12.44 11.61
CA ILE A 25 3.12 -12.25 12.99
C ILE A 25 1.96 -11.80 13.87
N PRO A 26 1.97 -12.15 15.18
CA PRO A 26 0.88 -11.77 16.07
C PRO A 26 0.89 -10.27 16.36
N GLY A 27 -0.27 -9.77 16.84
CA GLY A 27 -0.45 -8.37 17.19
C GLY A 27 -1.16 -7.60 16.10
N LYS A 28 -1.81 -6.50 16.52
CA LYS A 28 -2.61 -5.64 15.61
C LYS A 28 -2.04 -4.25 15.46
N GLU A 29 -1.13 -3.85 16.33
CA GLU A 29 -0.49 -2.55 16.21
C GLU A 29 0.49 -2.54 15.05
N CYS A 30 0.30 -1.58 14.15
CA CYS A 30 1.17 -1.40 13.01
C CYS A 30 2.09 -0.21 13.24
N SER A 31 3.38 -0.41 12.99
CA SER A 31 4.40 0.62 13.10
C SER A 31 4.98 0.92 11.74
N ARG A 32 5.60 2.10 11.61
CA ARG A 32 6.31 2.45 10.38
C ARG A 32 7.33 1.37 10.05
N GLY A 33 7.32 0.92 8.79
CA GLY A 33 8.21 -0.12 8.31
C GLY A 33 7.65 -1.53 8.36
N ASP A 34 6.54 -1.75 9.05
CA ASP A 34 5.89 -3.06 9.05
C ASP A 34 5.33 -3.40 7.66
N TYR A 35 5.34 -4.67 7.31
CA TYR A 35 4.64 -5.16 6.13
C TYR A 35 3.23 -5.57 6.53
N ILE A 36 2.26 -5.17 5.72
CA ILE A 36 0.83 -5.43 5.99
C ILE A 36 0.13 -6.00 4.77
N VAL A 37 -0.81 -6.89 5.03
CA VAL A 37 -1.79 -7.38 4.05
C VAL A 37 -3.11 -6.73 4.37
N TYR A 38 -3.72 -6.06 3.40
CA TYR A 38 -4.99 -5.38 3.60
C TYR A 38 -5.89 -5.46 2.39
N GLU A 39 -7.18 -5.29 2.62
CA GLU A 39 -8.16 -5.20 1.56
C GLU A 39 -8.20 -3.77 1.04
N PRO A 40 -7.98 -3.55 -0.27
CA PRO A 40 -8.10 -2.22 -0.85
C PRO A 40 -9.55 -1.72 -0.77
N SER A 41 -9.72 -0.39 -0.81
CA SER A 41 -11.05 0.24 -0.80
C SER A 41 -11.84 -0.14 -2.05
N GLU A 42 -13.16 0.05 -1.98
CA GLU A 42 -14.02 -0.20 -3.14
C GLU A 42 -13.65 0.68 -4.34
N GLU A 43 -13.24 1.93 -4.07
CA GLU A 43 -12.78 2.85 -5.11
C GLU A 43 -11.53 2.32 -5.82
N VAL A 44 -10.60 1.77 -5.06
CA VAL A 44 -9.37 1.19 -5.62
C VAL A 44 -9.70 -0.08 -6.41
N LYS A 45 -10.60 -0.92 -5.91
CA LYS A 45 -11.04 -2.13 -6.63
C LYS A 45 -11.66 -1.78 -7.97
N THR A 46 -12.51 -0.75 -7.99
CA THR A 46 -13.13 -0.26 -9.23
C THR A 46 -12.07 0.21 -10.23
N LEU A 47 -11.07 0.94 -9.75
CA LEU A 47 -9.98 1.43 -10.58
C LEU A 47 -9.15 0.27 -11.16
N ILE A 48 -8.87 -0.75 -10.35
CA ILE A 48 -8.14 -1.95 -10.78
C ILE A 48 -8.86 -2.61 -11.98
N ILE A 49 -10.16 -2.80 -11.84
CA ILE A 49 -10.98 -3.41 -12.90
C ILE A 49 -11.01 -2.52 -14.15
N LYS A 50 -11.27 -1.23 -13.96
CA LYS A 50 -11.36 -0.26 -15.05
C LYS A 50 -10.08 -0.19 -15.88
N ASN A 51 -8.92 -0.20 -15.21
CA ASN A 51 -7.62 -0.07 -15.87
C ASN A 51 -7.05 -1.40 -16.36
N GLY A 52 -7.75 -2.50 -16.13
CA GLY A 52 -7.30 -3.81 -16.57
C GLY A 52 -6.10 -4.35 -15.77
N TRP A 53 -5.95 -3.90 -14.51
CA TRP A 53 -4.86 -4.34 -13.65
C TRP A 53 -5.14 -5.67 -12.95
N GLY A 54 -6.40 -6.11 -12.95
CA GLY A 54 -6.84 -7.35 -12.31
C GLY A 54 -8.34 -7.38 -12.09
N ASP A 55 -8.82 -8.36 -11.34
CA ASP A 55 -10.24 -8.55 -11.05
C ASP A 55 -10.71 -7.82 -9.77
N GLY A 56 -9.80 -7.19 -9.06
CA GLY A 56 -10.13 -6.46 -7.83
C GLY A 56 -10.32 -7.34 -6.59
N GLU A 57 -10.11 -8.65 -6.71
CA GLU A 57 -10.35 -9.60 -5.61
C GLU A 57 -9.12 -9.83 -4.73
N ARG A 58 -7.96 -9.34 -5.15
CA ARG A 58 -6.70 -9.61 -4.47
C ARG A 58 -6.43 -8.59 -3.37
N ASP A 59 -6.01 -9.07 -2.20
CA ASP A 59 -5.50 -8.21 -1.14
C ASP A 59 -4.16 -7.59 -1.56
N PHE A 60 -3.86 -6.44 -0.99
CA PHE A 60 -2.59 -5.76 -1.21
C PHE A 60 -1.60 -6.12 -0.11
N LEU A 61 -0.34 -6.28 -0.49
CA LEU A 61 0.80 -6.36 0.42
C LEU A 61 1.62 -5.10 0.22
N LYS A 62 1.72 -4.29 1.27
CA LYS A 62 2.46 -3.03 1.25
C LYS A 62 3.21 -2.85 2.56
N LYS A 63 4.07 -1.84 2.58
CA LYS A 63 4.80 -1.44 3.77
C LYS A 63 4.10 -0.24 4.38
N VAL A 64 4.11 -0.14 5.71
CA VAL A 64 3.61 1.05 6.40
C VAL A 64 4.64 2.17 6.26
N GLY A 65 4.29 3.21 5.52
CA GLY A 65 5.15 4.37 5.29
C GLY A 65 4.98 5.46 6.34
N ALA A 66 3.77 5.59 6.87
CA ALA A 66 3.48 6.58 7.90
C ALA A 66 2.30 6.13 8.75
N VAL A 67 2.32 6.56 10.01
CA VAL A 67 1.27 6.29 11.00
C VAL A 67 0.64 7.60 11.49
N ALA A 68 -0.43 7.50 12.28
CA ALA A 68 -1.18 8.65 12.79
C ALA A 68 -0.28 9.78 13.29
N GLY A 69 -0.58 11.00 12.88
CA GLY A 69 0.17 12.19 13.24
C GLY A 69 1.34 12.53 12.33
N GLU A 70 1.76 11.60 11.49
CA GLU A 70 2.85 11.82 10.54
C GLU A 70 2.34 12.47 9.26
N LYS A 71 3.20 13.23 8.59
CA LYS A 71 2.82 14.01 7.40
C LYS A 71 3.40 13.42 6.14
N TYR A 72 2.65 13.54 5.06
CA TYR A 72 3.09 13.15 3.73
C TYR A 72 2.60 14.18 2.72
N SER A 73 3.28 14.25 1.58
CA SER A 73 2.93 15.22 0.54
C SER A 73 3.23 14.71 -0.85
N VAL A 74 2.47 15.25 -1.80
CA VAL A 74 2.77 15.10 -3.23
C VAL A 74 2.80 16.52 -3.80
N ASP A 75 3.96 16.96 -4.27
CA ASP A 75 4.13 18.27 -4.86
C ASP A 75 3.42 18.34 -6.21
N ALA A 76 2.58 19.37 -6.40
CA ALA A 76 1.77 19.51 -7.60
C ALA A 76 2.59 19.79 -8.86
N LYS A 77 3.81 20.33 -8.72
CA LYS A 77 4.67 20.68 -9.84
C LYS A 77 5.71 19.62 -10.16
N THR A 78 6.42 19.16 -9.10
CA THR A 78 7.52 18.21 -9.25
C THR A 78 7.07 16.76 -9.20
N LEU A 79 5.87 16.51 -8.68
CA LEU A 79 5.29 15.17 -8.44
C LEU A 79 6.17 14.33 -7.50
N ARG A 80 6.90 15.00 -6.60
CA ARG A 80 7.69 14.34 -5.57
C ARG A 80 6.78 13.89 -4.45
N PHE A 81 6.92 12.64 -4.05
CA PHE A 81 6.23 12.08 -2.90
C PHE A 81 7.18 12.05 -1.72
N GLU A 82 6.80 12.69 -0.62
CA GLU A 82 7.62 12.83 0.58
C GLU A 82 6.84 12.41 1.82
N ILE A 83 7.54 11.82 2.78
CA ILE A 83 7.00 11.49 4.11
C ILE A 83 7.93 12.13 5.14
N GLU A 84 7.34 12.94 6.03
CA GLU A 84 8.09 13.68 7.06
C GLU A 84 9.29 14.43 6.47
N GLY A 85 9.07 15.06 5.32
CA GLY A 85 10.08 15.84 4.62
C GLY A 85 11.12 15.05 3.86
N LYS A 86 11.06 13.73 3.86
CA LYS A 86 12.03 12.89 3.16
C LYS A 86 11.46 12.41 1.83
N TYR A 87 12.26 12.48 0.79
CA TYR A 87 11.89 11.97 -0.53
C TYR A 87 11.71 10.45 -0.49
N ILE A 88 10.53 9.99 -0.92
CA ILE A 88 10.19 8.55 -0.98
C ILE A 88 10.18 8.07 -2.41
N GLY A 89 9.62 8.86 -3.33
CA GLY A 89 9.53 8.45 -4.72
C GLY A 89 8.83 9.47 -5.59
N GLN A 90 8.70 9.10 -6.86
CA GLN A 90 8.06 9.93 -7.86
C GLN A 90 6.63 9.46 -8.10
N VAL A 91 5.72 10.39 -8.33
CA VAL A 91 4.35 10.11 -8.75
C VAL A 91 4.27 10.27 -10.26
N TYR A 92 3.49 9.42 -10.90
CA TYR A 92 3.26 9.47 -12.35
C TYR A 92 1.83 9.86 -12.65
N GLU A 93 1.60 10.47 -13.81
CA GLU A 93 0.25 10.88 -14.19
C GLU A 93 -0.53 9.78 -14.89
N THR A 94 0.18 8.83 -15.50
CA THR A 94 -0.42 7.70 -16.20
C THR A 94 0.31 6.41 -15.88
N ASP A 95 -0.39 5.28 -16.04
CA ASP A 95 0.26 3.96 -15.99
C ASP A 95 1.00 3.69 -17.30
N ASN A 96 1.61 2.51 -17.42
CA ASN A 96 2.38 2.13 -18.61
C ASN A 96 1.53 1.98 -19.88
N LYS A 97 0.20 1.89 -19.72
CA LYS A 97 -0.75 1.76 -20.85
C LYS A 97 -1.44 3.06 -21.19
N GLY A 98 -1.08 4.16 -20.52
CA GLY A 98 -1.67 5.47 -20.75
C GLY A 98 -2.94 5.76 -19.97
N ASN A 99 -3.38 4.88 -19.06
CA ASN A 99 -4.53 5.15 -18.20
C ASN A 99 -4.16 6.22 -17.17
N ALA A 100 -5.05 7.18 -16.96
CA ALA A 100 -4.84 8.22 -15.96
C ALA A 100 -4.83 7.62 -14.55
N LEU A 101 -3.85 8.05 -13.74
CA LEU A 101 -3.74 7.67 -12.33
C LEU A 101 -4.41 8.74 -11.46
N PRO A 102 -4.88 8.38 -10.25
CA PRO A 102 -5.45 9.34 -9.33
C PRO A 102 -4.47 10.46 -9.01
N LYS A 103 -4.99 11.68 -8.86
CA LYS A 103 -4.17 12.89 -8.67
C LYS A 103 -4.25 13.39 -7.23
N LEU A 104 -3.64 12.65 -6.31
CA LEU A 104 -3.46 13.15 -4.96
C LEU A 104 -2.34 14.20 -4.97
N ARG A 105 -2.64 15.43 -4.57
CA ARG A 105 -1.68 16.53 -4.55
C ARG A 105 -1.86 17.34 -3.28
N GLY A 106 -0.77 17.83 -2.72
CA GLY A 106 -0.79 18.68 -1.54
C GLY A 106 -0.12 18.04 -0.33
N GLU A 107 -0.42 18.60 0.84
CA GLU A 107 0.13 18.15 2.11
C GLU A 107 -0.98 17.55 2.96
N PHE A 108 -0.67 16.45 3.63
CA PHE A 108 -1.64 15.66 4.40
C PHE A 108 -1.02 15.18 5.70
N GLU A 109 -1.87 14.93 6.68
CA GLU A 109 -1.50 14.28 7.92
C GLU A 109 -2.29 12.99 8.04
N VAL A 110 -1.63 11.90 8.49
CA VAL A 110 -2.28 10.61 8.71
C VAL A 110 -3.19 10.73 9.94
N PRO A 111 -4.52 10.52 9.79
CA PRO A 111 -5.44 10.60 10.92
C PRO A 111 -5.30 9.41 11.86
N GLU A 112 -5.82 9.55 13.08
CA GLU A 112 -5.98 8.42 14.00
C GLU A 112 -6.79 7.30 13.35
N GLY A 113 -6.34 6.07 13.53
CA GLY A 113 -6.99 4.89 12.96
C GLY A 113 -6.66 4.63 11.51
N TYR A 114 -5.69 5.33 10.92
CA TYR A 114 -5.30 5.20 9.53
C TYR A 114 -3.80 4.96 9.38
N LEU A 115 -3.42 4.42 8.25
CA LEU A 115 -2.04 4.14 7.87
C LEU A 115 -1.80 4.58 6.43
N LEU A 116 -0.56 4.96 6.10
CA LEU A 116 -0.17 5.26 4.73
C LEU A 116 0.60 4.07 4.15
N PRO A 117 -0.01 3.30 3.24
CA PRO A 117 0.70 2.17 2.63
C PRO A 117 1.62 2.62 1.50
N ILE A 118 2.82 2.10 1.47
CA ILE A 118 3.80 2.39 0.42
C ILE A 118 4.42 1.09 -0.13
N ALA A 119 4.90 1.20 -1.36
CA ALA A 119 5.69 0.15 -1.99
C ALA A 119 7.11 0.65 -2.23
N THR A 120 8.03 -0.27 -2.44
CA THR A 120 9.43 0.07 -2.69
C THR A 120 9.76 0.17 -4.18
N SER A 121 8.91 -0.37 -5.03
CA SER A 121 9.09 -0.28 -6.49
C SER A 121 8.65 1.08 -7.02
N ALA A 122 9.41 1.63 -7.96
CA ALA A 122 9.23 2.99 -8.47
C ALA A 122 7.85 3.23 -9.10
N ARG A 123 7.27 2.24 -9.78
CA ARG A 123 6.00 2.40 -10.49
C ARG A 123 4.82 1.70 -9.81
N SER A 124 4.99 1.32 -8.56
CA SER A 124 3.93 0.66 -7.81
C SER A 124 2.80 1.62 -7.47
N PHE A 125 1.59 1.07 -7.45
CA PHE A 125 0.39 1.79 -7.04
C PHE A 125 0.23 1.66 -5.53
N ASP A 126 0.36 2.77 -4.83
CA ASP A 126 0.30 2.80 -3.37
C ASP A 126 -0.32 4.11 -2.85
N GLY A 127 -0.06 4.43 -1.58
CA GLY A 127 -0.60 5.62 -0.94
C GLY A 127 -0.24 6.95 -1.59
N ARG A 128 0.78 6.99 -2.43
CA ARG A 128 1.12 8.22 -3.17
C ARG A 128 0.04 8.63 -4.16
N TYR A 129 -0.86 7.72 -4.52
CA TYR A 129 -1.97 7.96 -5.45
C TYR A 129 -3.31 8.10 -4.75
N VAL A 130 -3.53 7.35 -3.67
CA VAL A 130 -4.85 7.24 -3.03
C VAL A 130 -4.87 7.58 -1.54
N GLY A 131 -3.69 7.85 -0.96
CA GLY A 131 -3.59 8.25 0.44
C GLY A 131 -3.70 7.09 1.41
N VAL A 132 -4.27 7.37 2.57
CA VAL A 132 -4.30 6.46 3.71
C VAL A 132 -5.39 5.40 3.60
N ILE A 133 -5.20 4.31 4.33
CA ILE A 133 -6.22 3.27 4.53
C ILE A 133 -6.60 3.20 6.00
N SER A 134 -7.83 2.75 6.28
CA SER A 134 -8.25 2.45 7.65
C SER A 134 -7.51 1.23 8.18
N GLU A 135 -7.05 1.31 9.42
CA GLU A 135 -6.44 0.15 10.10
C GLU A 135 -7.39 -1.06 10.14
N LYS A 136 -8.69 -0.82 10.09
CA LYS A 136 -9.71 -1.88 10.07
C LYS A 136 -9.64 -2.76 8.83
N ARG A 137 -8.98 -2.29 7.77
CA ARG A 137 -8.80 -3.06 6.54
C ARG A 137 -7.59 -3.97 6.59
N VAL A 138 -6.72 -3.81 7.57
CA VAL A 138 -5.52 -4.64 7.72
C VAL A 138 -5.92 -6.03 8.21
N LYS A 139 -5.58 -7.03 7.43
CA LYS A 139 -5.86 -8.44 7.74
C LYS A 139 -4.73 -9.10 8.51
N ALA A 140 -3.50 -8.68 8.24
CA ALA A 140 -2.32 -9.29 8.88
C ALA A 140 -1.11 -8.37 8.80
N ARG A 141 -0.26 -8.45 9.83
CA ARG A 141 1.12 -8.00 9.76
C ARG A 141 1.97 -9.21 9.39
N VAL A 142 2.94 -9.01 8.54
CA VAL A 142 3.76 -10.13 8.04
C VAL A 142 5.24 -9.75 8.02
N ILE A 143 6.10 -10.77 8.01
CA ILE A 143 7.54 -10.60 7.81
C ILE A 143 7.98 -11.47 6.63
N PRO A 144 8.96 -11.03 5.83
CA PRO A 144 9.50 -11.86 4.77
C PRO A 144 10.30 -13.03 5.36
N ILE A 145 10.08 -14.24 4.85
CA ILE A 145 10.80 -15.43 5.31
C ILE A 145 11.65 -16.05 4.20
N LEU A 146 11.22 -15.91 2.94
CA LEU A 146 11.97 -16.36 1.78
C LEU A 146 11.58 -15.50 0.59
N THR A 147 12.45 -14.61 0.17
CA THR A 147 12.18 -13.69 -0.94
C THR A 147 13.29 -13.75 -1.99
N TRP A 148 12.94 -13.37 -3.22
CA TRP A 148 13.88 -13.32 -4.35
C TRP A 148 13.61 -12.15 -5.30
#